data_cb0ba3e1c70271ee50a49f4a7b56413e
#
_entry.id   cb0ba3e1c70271ee50a49f4a7b56413e
#
_cell.length_a   1.000
_cell.length_b   1.000
_cell.length_c   1.000
_cell.angle_alpha   90.00
_cell.angle_beta   90.00
_cell.angle_gamma   90.00
#
_symmetry.space_group_name_H-M   'P 1'
#
loop_
_entity.id
_entity.type
_entity.pdbx_description
1 polymer ?
#
loop_
_entity_poly.entity_id
_entity_poly.type
_entity_poly.pdbx_seq_one_letter_code
_entity_poly.pdbx_strand_id
1 'polypeptide(L)'
;DTPGHVDFSTEMERTLSVLDYAILVISGTDGIQNHTETLWRLLARYNVPTFIFVNKMDLNADRNAVLDELHTRFSDGCIDITQNYENEDFRESLAMCDESIMNTFLADGTVKNQDIRNAVVQRKIFPCYFGSALKMEGVSEFLEGLELYTRQIIYDDKFGAKVFKIAEDEQGTRLTYMKITGGTLKVKTLLKGNKKNEWSEKVNQIRIYSGAKFQAVDEAFPGTVCAVTGLTQTYSGEGIGCEPDSKNAVLEPVLTYRMELTDGIDVHTALTELRHLEDEDPQLHIIWNEQLQEIHVQVMGEVQLEVLKRIIKERFGIDIEFSHGGIAYRETIAAPVEGVGHYEPLRHYAEVHLLMEPTEKGSGMQFAVNCSEDSLDRNWQRLILTHLKEKAHIGVLTGSPITDMKITLIAGRAHQKHTEGGDFRQATYRAVRQGLKMAESVLLEPWYEFHLEIPTENVGRAMTDIQQMGGTFSQPETIVDMTRISGSAPVATMRDYQMDVTGYTHGKGRLNCILSGYE
;
A
#
# COMPACT_ATOMS: atom_id res chain seq x y z
N ASP A 1 -3.72 16.58 -0.43
CA ASP A 1 -4.87 16.03 -1.15
C ASP A 1 -4.47 14.71 -1.79
N THR A 2 -5.34 13.70 -1.70
CA THR A 2 -5.11 12.36 -2.23
C THR A 2 -6.23 12.00 -3.22
N PRO A 3 -5.92 11.17 -4.25
CA PRO A 3 -6.96 10.71 -5.17
C PRO A 3 -8.11 10.02 -4.44
N GLY A 4 -9.35 10.35 -4.81
CA GLY A 4 -10.55 9.80 -4.16
C GLY A 4 -11.09 8.52 -4.83
N HIS A 5 -10.51 8.04 -5.93
CA HIS A 5 -10.96 6.85 -6.63
C HIS A 5 -10.26 5.59 -6.11
N VAL A 6 -10.99 4.48 -6.01
CA VAL A 6 -10.48 3.20 -5.47
C VAL A 6 -9.23 2.70 -6.19
N ASP A 7 -9.15 2.87 -7.51
CA ASP A 7 -8.02 2.42 -8.32
C ASP A 7 -6.69 3.13 -7.96
N PHE A 8 -6.75 4.27 -7.27
CA PHE A 8 -5.58 5.01 -6.79
C PHE A 8 -5.31 4.83 -5.29
N SER A 9 -5.91 3.83 -4.68
CA SER A 9 -5.74 3.53 -3.25
C SER A 9 -4.29 3.25 -2.87
N THR A 10 -3.50 2.71 -3.78
CA THR A 10 -2.07 2.43 -3.60
C THR A 10 -1.23 3.72 -3.51
N GLU A 11 -1.53 4.72 -4.33
CA GLU A 11 -0.89 6.05 -4.25
C GLU A 11 -1.26 6.75 -2.94
N MET A 12 -2.53 6.65 -2.54
CA MET A 12 -3.00 7.17 -1.28
C MET A 12 -2.29 6.48 -0.11
N GLU A 13 -2.16 5.14 -0.09
CA GLU A 13 -1.50 4.40 0.99
C GLU A 13 -0.05 4.86 1.19
N ARG A 14 0.69 5.13 0.13
CA ARG A 14 2.07 5.66 0.23
C ARG A 14 2.13 7.00 0.97
N THR A 15 1.13 7.87 0.78
CA THR A 15 1.07 9.16 1.46
C THR A 15 0.77 9.03 2.95
N LEU A 16 0.06 7.99 3.39
CA LEU A 16 -0.26 7.78 4.81
C LEU A 16 0.98 7.66 5.69
N SER A 17 2.09 7.14 5.15
CA SER A 17 3.35 6.97 5.88
C SER A 17 3.98 8.30 6.34
N VAL A 18 3.56 9.42 5.76
CA VAL A 18 4.11 10.76 6.03
C VAL A 18 3.10 11.74 6.65
N LEU A 19 1.85 11.31 6.85
CA LEU A 19 0.82 12.14 7.47
C LEU A 19 1.02 12.23 8.98
N ASP A 20 0.83 13.41 9.54
CA ASP A 20 0.73 13.65 10.98
C ASP A 20 -0.72 13.54 11.45
N TYR A 21 -1.66 14.02 10.63
CA TYR A 21 -3.09 13.96 10.82
C TYR A 21 -3.78 13.77 9.47
N ALA A 22 -4.95 13.18 9.49
CA ALA A 22 -5.82 13.07 8.32
C ALA A 22 -7.13 13.80 8.53
N ILE A 23 -7.66 14.35 7.45
CA ILE A 23 -9.03 14.87 7.38
C ILE A 23 -9.79 13.93 6.45
N LEU A 24 -10.73 13.17 7.01
CA LEU A 24 -11.62 12.29 6.25
C LEU A 24 -12.88 13.07 5.88
N VAL A 25 -13.05 13.35 4.59
CA VAL A 25 -14.22 14.08 4.09
C VAL A 25 -15.27 13.09 3.62
N ILE A 26 -16.48 13.18 4.19
CA ILE A 26 -17.61 12.30 3.91
C ILE A 26 -18.76 13.15 3.36
N SER A 27 -19.48 12.63 2.36
CA SER A 27 -20.70 13.29 1.87
C SER A 27 -21.87 13.00 2.82
N GLY A 28 -22.51 14.03 3.35
CA GLY A 28 -23.66 13.86 4.22
C GLY A 28 -24.89 13.26 3.53
N THR A 29 -24.99 13.39 2.20
CA THR A 29 -26.09 12.80 1.42
C THR A 29 -25.84 11.34 1.04
N ASP A 30 -24.56 10.96 0.83
CA ASP A 30 -24.19 9.63 0.35
C ASP A 30 -23.75 8.70 1.49
N GLY A 31 -23.49 9.27 2.69
CA GLY A 31 -23.03 8.54 3.87
C GLY A 31 -21.63 7.92 3.70
N ILE A 32 -21.34 6.90 4.47
CA ILE A 32 -20.07 6.16 4.43
C ILE A 32 -20.09 5.23 3.22
N GLN A 33 -19.19 5.48 2.28
CA GLN A 33 -18.99 4.64 1.11
C GLN A 33 -17.93 3.55 1.38
N ASN A 34 -17.89 2.51 0.55
CA ASN A 34 -16.94 1.40 0.68
C ASN A 34 -15.48 1.86 0.70
N HIS A 35 -15.14 2.82 -0.16
CA HIS A 35 -13.79 3.40 -0.18
C HIS A 35 -13.47 4.12 1.13
N THR A 36 -14.44 4.77 1.75
CA THR A 36 -14.27 5.43 3.05
C THR A 36 -13.91 4.44 4.16
N GLU A 37 -14.48 3.23 4.15
CA GLU A 37 -14.11 2.17 5.09
C GLU A 37 -12.67 1.67 4.85
N THR A 38 -12.28 1.50 3.59
CA THR A 38 -10.89 1.15 3.24
C THR A 38 -9.92 2.20 3.77
N LEU A 39 -10.22 3.49 3.56
CA LEU A 39 -9.43 4.60 4.09
C LEU A 39 -9.35 4.54 5.62
N TRP A 40 -10.49 4.31 6.29
CA TRP A 40 -10.55 4.22 7.74
C TRP A 40 -9.66 3.11 8.31
N ARG A 41 -9.68 1.90 7.71
CA ARG A 41 -8.84 0.76 8.09
C ARG A 41 -7.35 1.07 7.88
N LEU A 42 -7.00 1.69 6.76
CA LEU A 42 -5.62 2.09 6.48
C LEU A 42 -5.14 3.17 7.46
N LEU A 43 -5.95 4.20 7.74
CA LEU A 43 -5.64 5.22 8.74
C LEU A 43 -5.42 4.60 10.13
N ALA A 44 -6.19 3.56 10.49
CA ALA A 44 -5.98 2.80 11.72
C ALA A 44 -4.66 2.03 11.71
N ARG A 45 -4.34 1.34 10.63
CA ARG A 45 -3.10 0.56 10.47
C ARG A 45 -1.85 1.41 10.55
N TYR A 46 -1.89 2.60 9.96
CA TYR A 46 -0.79 3.57 10.00
C TYR A 46 -0.81 4.43 11.26
N ASN A 47 -1.79 4.21 12.15
CA ASN A 47 -1.99 4.95 13.39
C ASN A 47 -2.07 6.47 13.18
N VAL A 48 -2.72 6.92 12.10
CA VAL A 48 -2.87 8.34 11.76
C VAL A 48 -4.07 8.92 12.49
N PRO A 49 -3.90 9.94 13.38
CA PRO A 49 -5.00 10.65 14.02
C PRO A 49 -5.90 11.29 12.97
N THR A 50 -7.21 11.16 13.13
CA THR A 50 -8.16 11.48 12.06
C THR A 50 -9.25 12.42 12.57
N PHE A 51 -9.50 13.50 11.81
CA PHE A 51 -10.66 14.37 11.90
C PHE A 51 -11.65 13.98 10.81
N ILE A 52 -12.94 14.14 11.07
CA ILE A 52 -14.00 13.85 10.10
C ILE A 52 -14.72 15.16 9.77
N PHE A 53 -14.85 15.46 8.47
CA PHE A 53 -15.67 16.56 7.98
C PHE A 53 -16.79 16.03 7.11
N VAL A 54 -18.03 16.10 7.61
CA VAL A 54 -19.23 15.72 6.87
C VAL A 54 -19.67 16.90 6.02
N ASN A 55 -19.44 16.79 4.72
CA ASN A 55 -19.69 17.84 3.74
C ASN A 55 -21.08 17.71 3.09
N LYS A 56 -21.53 18.73 2.37
CA LYS A 56 -22.81 18.79 1.65
C LYS A 56 -24.04 18.75 2.57
N MET A 57 -23.93 19.22 3.81
CA MET A 57 -25.06 19.30 4.75
C MET A 57 -26.18 20.23 4.28
N ASP A 58 -25.86 21.13 3.35
CA ASP A 58 -26.82 22.02 2.70
C ASP A 58 -27.81 21.32 1.74
N LEU A 59 -27.60 20.05 1.45
CA LEU A 59 -28.47 19.22 0.61
C LEU A 59 -29.47 18.37 1.42
N ASN A 60 -29.93 18.89 2.59
CA ASN A 60 -30.89 18.24 3.51
C ASN A 60 -30.40 16.88 4.05
N ALA A 61 -29.10 16.70 4.29
CA ALA A 61 -28.58 15.55 4.98
C ALA A 61 -28.97 15.56 6.47
N ASP A 62 -29.31 14.39 7.02
CA ASP A 62 -29.64 14.26 8.45
C ASP A 62 -28.35 14.04 9.26
N ARG A 63 -28.00 15.01 10.09
CA ARG A 63 -26.81 15.00 10.93
C ARG A 63 -26.78 13.81 11.90
N ASN A 64 -27.90 13.51 12.53
CA ASN A 64 -27.99 12.44 13.51
C ASN A 64 -27.85 11.07 12.83
N ALA A 65 -28.51 10.87 11.69
CA ALA A 65 -28.40 9.64 10.93
C ALA A 65 -26.95 9.36 10.48
N VAL A 66 -26.21 10.39 10.02
CA VAL A 66 -24.80 10.25 9.65
C VAL A 66 -23.92 9.96 10.86
N LEU A 67 -24.19 10.58 12.01
CA LEU A 67 -23.44 10.31 13.24
C LEU A 67 -23.66 8.88 13.74
N ASP A 68 -24.90 8.38 13.71
CA ASP A 68 -25.24 7.00 14.05
C ASP A 68 -24.56 5.99 13.09
N GLU A 69 -24.48 6.32 11.79
CA GLU A 69 -23.73 5.53 10.83
C GLU A 69 -22.22 5.51 11.14
N LEU A 70 -21.62 6.66 11.52
CA LEU A 70 -20.23 6.76 11.94
C LEU A 70 -19.94 5.91 13.18
N HIS A 71 -20.84 5.91 14.17
CA HIS A 71 -20.73 5.06 15.36
C HIS A 71 -20.76 3.57 14.98
N THR A 72 -21.74 3.19 14.16
CA THR A 72 -21.95 1.78 13.80
C THR A 72 -20.82 1.22 12.94
N ARG A 73 -20.30 1.99 11.98
CA ARG A 73 -19.31 1.51 10.98
C ARG A 73 -17.86 1.82 11.36
N PHE A 74 -17.59 2.86 12.15
CA PHE A 74 -16.24 3.27 12.48
C PHE A 74 -15.92 3.11 13.97
N SER A 75 -16.50 3.94 14.82
CA SER A 75 -16.20 3.92 16.26
C SER A 75 -17.17 4.81 17.04
N ASP A 76 -17.53 4.40 18.25
CA ASP A 76 -18.24 5.24 19.23
C ASP A 76 -17.45 6.50 19.61
N GLY A 77 -16.13 6.53 19.33
CA GLY A 77 -15.27 7.70 19.49
C GLY A 77 -15.46 8.80 18.43
N CYS A 78 -16.35 8.64 17.43
CA CYS A 78 -16.74 9.67 16.48
C CYS A 78 -17.66 10.68 17.19
N ILE A 79 -17.13 11.80 17.65
CA ILE A 79 -17.85 12.76 18.48
C ILE A 79 -18.10 14.04 17.71
N ASP A 80 -19.35 14.48 17.68
CA ASP A 80 -19.73 15.80 17.18
C ASP A 80 -19.21 16.90 18.11
N ILE A 81 -18.05 17.44 17.77
CA ILE A 81 -17.31 18.39 18.63
C ILE A 81 -17.88 19.83 18.57
N THR A 82 -18.89 20.09 17.71
CA THR A 82 -19.51 21.38 17.59
C THR A 82 -20.58 21.62 18.65
N GLN A 83 -20.88 20.65 19.50
CA GLN A 83 -21.82 20.76 20.60
C GLN A 83 -21.24 21.64 21.71
N ASN A 84 -22.17 22.24 22.49
CA ASN A 84 -21.78 23.13 23.58
C ASN A 84 -21.14 22.34 24.74
N TYR A 85 -19.94 22.73 25.15
CA TYR A 85 -19.23 22.17 26.33
C TYR A 85 -19.97 22.32 27.65
N GLU A 86 -20.97 23.19 27.74
CA GLU A 86 -21.83 23.31 28.92
C GLU A 86 -22.84 22.15 29.02
N ASN A 87 -23.09 21.43 27.92
CA ASN A 87 -23.94 20.25 27.91
C ASN A 87 -23.26 19.09 28.64
N GLU A 88 -23.91 18.54 29.67
CA GLU A 88 -23.42 17.44 30.47
C GLU A 88 -23.32 16.15 29.67
N ASP A 89 -24.33 15.82 28.84
CA ASP A 89 -24.39 14.64 27.99
C ASP A 89 -23.19 14.62 27.01
N PHE A 90 -22.82 15.81 26.49
CA PHE A 90 -21.66 15.94 25.61
C PHE A 90 -20.33 15.67 26.33
N ARG A 91 -20.16 16.17 27.56
CA ARG A 91 -18.96 15.91 28.35
C ARG A 91 -18.87 14.44 28.79
N GLU A 92 -20.01 13.81 29.08
CA GLU A 92 -20.11 12.40 29.39
C GLU A 92 -19.69 11.54 28.17
N SER A 93 -20.19 11.85 26.98
CA SER A 93 -19.81 11.14 25.74
C SER A 93 -18.31 11.22 25.46
N LEU A 94 -17.66 12.38 25.70
CA LEU A 94 -16.20 12.51 25.62
C LEU A 94 -15.49 11.69 26.70
N ALA A 95 -16.02 11.66 27.92
CA ALA A 95 -15.43 10.92 29.03
C ALA A 95 -15.49 9.41 28.80
N MET A 96 -16.52 8.90 28.16
CA MET A 96 -16.65 7.47 27.82
C MET A 96 -15.60 6.98 26.82
N CYS A 97 -14.99 7.87 26.03
CA CYS A 97 -13.99 7.49 25.02
C CYS A 97 -12.60 7.19 25.60
N ASP A 98 -12.25 7.74 26.76
CA ASP A 98 -10.92 7.58 27.34
C ASP A 98 -10.94 7.59 28.89
N GLU A 99 -10.23 6.63 29.49
CA GLU A 99 -10.15 6.47 30.95
C GLU A 99 -9.57 7.70 31.66
N SER A 100 -8.62 8.41 31.05
CA SER A 100 -8.03 9.63 31.64
C SER A 100 -9.04 10.77 31.65
N ILE A 101 -9.83 10.90 30.58
CA ILE A 101 -10.92 11.89 30.49
C ILE A 101 -12.01 11.56 31.50
N MET A 102 -12.38 10.28 31.61
CA MET A 102 -13.38 9.80 32.59
C MET A 102 -12.96 10.14 34.02
N ASN A 103 -11.70 9.88 34.37
CA ASN A 103 -11.19 10.19 35.71
C ASN A 103 -11.24 11.69 36.03
N THR A 104 -10.89 12.56 35.05
CA THR A 104 -10.96 14.01 35.22
C THR A 104 -12.40 14.47 35.34
N PHE A 105 -13.30 13.93 34.51
CA PHE A 105 -14.72 14.25 34.54
C PHE A 105 -15.41 13.86 35.87
N LEU A 106 -15.10 12.67 36.38
CA LEU A 106 -15.62 12.20 37.68
C LEU A 106 -15.09 13.02 38.86
N ALA A 107 -13.87 13.54 38.77
CA ALA A 107 -13.26 14.33 39.84
C ALA A 107 -13.74 15.79 39.86
N ASP A 108 -13.75 16.44 38.68
CA ASP A 108 -13.91 17.89 38.55
C ASP A 108 -15.16 18.29 37.76
N GLY A 109 -15.89 17.32 37.17
CA GLY A 109 -17.04 17.59 36.28
C GLY A 109 -16.66 18.28 34.96
N THR A 110 -15.34 18.30 34.63
CA THR A 110 -14.80 19.03 33.46
C THR A 110 -14.01 18.11 32.55
N VAL A 111 -13.95 18.51 31.28
CA VAL A 111 -13.09 17.87 30.27
C VAL A 111 -12.10 18.91 29.75
N LYS A 112 -10.81 18.59 29.79
CA LYS A 112 -9.74 19.50 29.36
C LYS A 112 -9.36 19.28 27.92
N ASN A 113 -9.15 20.36 27.15
CA ASN A 113 -8.70 20.28 25.75
C ASN A 113 -7.42 19.46 25.56
N GLN A 114 -6.51 19.46 26.55
CA GLN A 114 -5.29 18.67 26.52
C GLN A 114 -5.59 17.16 26.52
N ASP A 115 -6.60 16.72 27.25
CA ASP A 115 -6.98 15.31 27.34
C ASP A 115 -7.63 14.86 26.04
N ILE A 116 -8.48 15.73 25.44
CA ILE A 116 -9.04 15.49 24.10
C ILE A 116 -7.92 15.38 23.05
N ARG A 117 -6.94 16.30 23.04
CA ARG A 117 -5.76 16.22 22.14
C ARG A 117 -5.04 14.87 22.28
N ASN A 118 -4.84 14.41 23.50
CA ASN A 118 -4.19 13.12 23.74
C ASN A 118 -5.03 11.96 23.21
N ALA A 119 -6.34 11.99 23.41
CA ALA A 119 -7.27 10.97 22.92
C ALA A 119 -7.37 10.96 21.38
N VAL A 120 -7.33 12.13 20.74
CA VAL A 120 -7.25 12.23 19.26
C VAL A 120 -5.98 11.60 18.73
N VAL A 121 -4.81 11.92 19.33
CA VAL A 121 -3.52 11.31 18.91
C VAL A 121 -3.52 9.80 19.11
N GLN A 122 -4.18 9.30 20.15
CA GLN A 122 -4.31 7.86 20.43
C GLN A 122 -5.42 7.17 19.62
N ARG A 123 -6.11 7.92 18.74
CA ARG A 123 -7.23 7.42 17.93
C ARG A 123 -8.39 6.85 18.78
N LYS A 124 -8.67 7.46 19.93
CA LYS A 124 -9.81 7.16 20.80
C LYS A 124 -10.97 8.14 20.57
N ILE A 125 -10.66 9.38 20.18
CA ILE A 125 -11.64 10.40 19.80
C ILE A 125 -11.35 10.82 18.36
N PHE A 126 -12.40 10.91 17.56
CA PHE A 126 -12.39 11.37 16.18
C PHE A 126 -13.34 12.58 16.08
N PRO A 127 -12.80 13.81 16.12
CA PRO A 127 -13.62 15.01 16.05
C PRO A 127 -14.39 15.09 14.74
N CYS A 128 -15.74 15.14 14.83
CA CYS A 128 -16.64 15.24 13.70
C CYS A 128 -17.16 16.67 13.57
N TYR A 129 -17.13 17.19 12.34
CA TYR A 129 -17.64 18.50 11.95
C TYR A 129 -18.61 18.33 10.80
N PHE A 130 -19.64 19.18 10.76
CA PHE A 130 -20.71 19.12 9.78
C PHE A 130 -20.85 20.47 9.10
N GLY A 131 -20.87 20.48 7.76
CA GLY A 131 -20.93 21.73 7.04
C GLY A 131 -21.12 21.59 5.53
N SER A 132 -20.95 22.69 4.83
CA SER A 132 -20.92 22.79 3.38
C SER A 132 -19.68 23.57 2.95
N ALA A 133 -18.70 22.88 2.39
CA ALA A 133 -17.48 23.51 1.88
C ALA A 133 -17.80 24.51 0.76
N LEU A 134 -18.81 24.23 -0.07
CA LEU A 134 -19.25 25.14 -1.15
C LEU A 134 -19.78 26.46 -0.60
N LYS A 135 -20.52 26.43 0.52
CA LYS A 135 -21.08 27.60 1.17
C LYS A 135 -20.21 28.17 2.28
N MET A 136 -19.06 27.54 2.55
CA MET A 136 -18.14 27.88 3.66
C MET A 136 -18.82 27.76 5.05
N GLU A 137 -19.89 26.98 5.17
CA GLU A 137 -20.59 26.71 6.44
C GLU A 137 -19.85 25.62 7.22
N GLY A 138 -19.57 25.84 8.52
CA GLY A 138 -18.85 24.89 9.39
C GLY A 138 -17.33 24.80 9.14
N VAL A 139 -16.80 25.52 8.14
CA VAL A 139 -15.37 25.48 7.80
C VAL A 139 -14.53 26.25 8.81
N SER A 140 -14.98 27.39 9.29
CA SER A 140 -14.28 28.19 10.30
C SER A 140 -14.15 27.42 11.62
N GLU A 141 -15.22 26.82 12.09
CA GLU A 141 -15.27 26.00 13.30
C GLU A 141 -14.38 24.78 13.19
N PHE A 142 -14.33 24.17 11.99
CA PHE A 142 -13.43 23.07 11.69
C PHE A 142 -11.96 23.49 11.77
N LEU A 143 -11.58 24.63 11.20
CA LEU A 143 -10.21 25.14 11.24
C LEU A 143 -9.78 25.51 12.68
N GLU A 144 -10.66 26.13 13.45
CA GLU A 144 -10.44 26.41 14.87
C GLU A 144 -10.25 25.10 15.67
N GLY A 145 -11.04 24.07 15.35
CA GLY A 145 -10.91 22.76 15.97
C GLY A 145 -9.61 22.04 15.60
N LEU A 146 -9.13 22.19 14.39
CA LEU A 146 -7.79 21.68 14.01
C LEU A 146 -6.71 22.35 14.86
N GLU A 147 -6.73 23.68 15.03
CA GLU A 147 -5.78 24.39 15.88
C GLU A 147 -5.89 23.95 17.35
N LEU A 148 -7.12 23.75 17.84
CA LEU A 148 -7.39 23.40 19.23
C LEU A 148 -7.00 21.97 19.58
N TYR A 149 -7.21 20.99 18.69
CA TYR A 149 -7.09 19.55 18.99
C TYR A 149 -5.89 18.86 18.35
N THR A 150 -5.07 19.57 17.55
CA THR A 150 -3.79 19.04 17.10
C THR A 150 -2.67 19.31 18.11
N ARG A 151 -1.64 18.48 18.10
CA ARG A 151 -0.42 18.68 18.89
C ARG A 151 0.70 19.14 17.99
N GLN A 152 1.50 20.06 18.50
CA GLN A 152 2.76 20.38 17.85
C GLN A 152 3.70 19.17 17.94
N ILE A 153 4.20 18.69 16.80
CA ILE A 153 5.15 17.59 16.75
C ILE A 153 6.53 18.12 17.10
N ILE A 154 7.18 17.42 18.02
CA ILE A 154 8.58 17.70 18.39
C ILE A 154 9.44 16.75 17.55
N TYR A 155 10.26 17.33 16.69
CA TYR A 155 11.18 16.59 15.81
C TYR A 155 12.56 16.44 16.45
N ASP A 156 13.28 15.34 16.12
CA ASP A 156 14.66 15.14 16.53
C ASP A 156 15.61 16.14 15.83
N ASP A 157 16.71 16.46 16.48
CA ASP A 157 17.79 17.28 15.88
C ASP A 157 18.58 16.51 14.81
N LYS A 158 18.56 15.18 14.86
CA LYS A 158 19.20 14.33 13.85
C LYS A 158 18.43 14.35 12.54
N PHE A 159 19.18 14.48 11.43
CA PHE A 159 18.54 14.45 10.12
C PHE A 159 17.82 13.14 9.86
N GLY A 160 16.56 13.27 9.47
CA GLY A 160 15.70 12.20 9.01
C GLY A 160 14.76 12.69 7.93
N ALA A 161 14.49 11.85 6.93
CA ALA A 161 13.49 12.11 5.90
C ALA A 161 12.83 10.81 5.43
N LYS A 162 11.55 10.87 5.06
CA LYS A 162 10.79 9.78 4.46
C LYS A 162 10.42 10.13 3.03
N VAL A 163 10.86 9.31 2.09
CA VAL A 163 10.47 9.40 0.68
C VAL A 163 9.12 8.70 0.49
N PHE A 164 8.14 9.39 -0.07
CA PHE A 164 6.81 8.81 -0.27
C PHE A 164 6.36 8.77 -1.72
N LYS A 165 6.99 9.57 -2.60
CA LYS A 165 6.65 9.63 -4.02
C LYS A 165 7.88 9.98 -4.86
N ILE A 166 7.99 9.34 -6.01
CA ILE A 166 8.90 9.72 -7.10
C ILE A 166 8.02 10.24 -8.23
N ALA A 167 8.44 11.28 -8.92
CA ALA A 167 7.77 11.82 -10.09
C ALA A 167 8.77 12.49 -11.03
N GLU A 168 8.33 12.87 -12.21
CA GLU A 168 9.08 13.73 -13.13
C GLU A 168 8.32 15.04 -13.36
N ASP A 169 9.07 16.13 -13.52
CA ASP A 169 8.47 17.40 -13.93
C ASP A 169 8.28 17.45 -15.47
N GLU A 170 7.63 18.53 -15.96
CA GLU A 170 7.38 18.73 -17.40
C GLU A 170 8.65 18.74 -18.27
N GLN A 171 9.82 18.85 -17.64
CA GLN A 171 11.13 18.88 -18.31
C GLN A 171 11.86 17.52 -18.21
N GLY A 172 11.20 16.49 -17.66
CA GLY A 172 11.79 15.16 -17.43
C GLY A 172 12.79 15.14 -16.26
N THR A 173 12.75 16.14 -15.37
CA THR A 173 13.63 16.15 -14.18
C THR A 173 13.00 15.27 -13.10
N ARG A 174 13.76 14.26 -12.64
CA ARG A 174 13.33 13.40 -11.53
C ARG A 174 13.16 14.19 -10.24
N LEU A 175 12.02 14.05 -9.60
CA LEU A 175 11.63 14.64 -8.33
C LEU A 175 11.47 13.55 -7.27
N THR A 176 12.21 13.69 -6.17
CA THR A 176 12.03 12.86 -4.98
C THR A 176 11.21 13.63 -3.96
N TYR A 177 9.95 13.26 -3.77
CA TYR A 177 9.09 13.85 -2.75
C TYR A 177 9.34 13.21 -1.41
N MET A 178 9.66 14.04 -0.42
CA MET A 178 9.95 13.58 0.93
C MET A 178 9.40 14.52 1.99
N LYS A 179 9.15 13.97 3.17
CA LYS A 179 8.91 14.73 4.40
C LYS A 179 10.16 14.73 5.25
N ILE A 180 10.59 15.90 5.71
CA ILE A 180 11.68 16.03 6.65
C ILE A 180 11.16 15.70 8.05
N THR A 181 11.71 14.67 8.70
CA THR A 181 11.28 14.16 10.01
C THR A 181 12.24 14.48 11.14
N GLY A 182 13.39 15.11 10.82
CA GLY A 182 14.36 15.58 11.80
C GLY A 182 15.48 16.38 11.16
N GLY A 183 16.12 17.23 11.92
CA GLY A 183 17.20 18.11 11.45
C GLY A 183 16.74 19.07 10.35
N THR A 184 17.69 19.56 9.54
CA THR A 184 17.41 20.49 8.43
C THR A 184 18.09 19.99 7.17
N LEU A 185 17.37 19.92 6.06
CA LEU A 185 17.92 19.61 4.75
C LEU A 185 18.35 20.92 4.06
N LYS A 186 19.60 20.98 3.57
CA LYS A 186 20.12 22.11 2.81
C LYS A 186 20.47 21.71 1.37
N VAL A 187 20.35 22.64 0.45
CA VAL A 187 20.86 22.49 -0.92
C VAL A 187 22.37 22.17 -0.86
N LYS A 188 22.83 21.29 -1.74
CA LYS A 188 24.19 20.74 -1.80
C LYS A 188 24.55 19.74 -0.69
N THR A 189 23.65 19.40 0.23
CA THR A 189 23.86 18.30 1.18
C THR A 189 24.06 16.98 0.44
N LEU A 190 25.05 16.20 0.88
CA LEU A 190 25.28 14.84 0.40
C LEU A 190 24.42 13.89 1.24
N LEU A 191 23.41 13.29 0.61
CA LEU A 191 22.57 12.27 1.22
C LEU A 191 23.13 10.88 0.92
N LYS A 192 22.83 9.94 1.80
CA LYS A 192 23.23 8.54 1.66
C LYS A 192 22.01 7.67 1.88
N GLY A 193 21.85 6.67 1.04
CA GLY A 193 20.80 5.66 1.18
C GLY A 193 21.02 4.78 2.39
N ASN A 194 19.93 4.20 2.88
CA ASN A 194 19.95 3.20 3.92
C ASN A 194 20.47 1.85 3.37
N LYS A 195 20.88 0.98 4.28
CA LYS A 195 21.63 -0.28 4.13
C LYS A 195 21.32 -1.24 2.95
N LYS A 196 20.23 -1.05 2.19
CA LYS A 196 19.90 -1.93 1.04
C LYS A 196 20.66 -1.56 -0.23
N ASN A 197 20.83 -0.26 -0.51
CA ASN A 197 21.61 0.23 -1.63
C ASN A 197 22.50 1.36 -1.11
N GLU A 198 23.82 1.15 -1.06
CA GLU A 198 24.79 2.17 -0.70
C GLU A 198 24.91 3.17 -1.84
N TRP A 199 24.04 4.18 -1.87
CA TRP A 199 24.16 5.32 -2.76
C TRP A 199 24.56 6.58 -1.99
N SER A 200 25.20 7.52 -2.67
CA SER A 200 25.58 8.81 -2.12
C SER A 200 25.45 9.89 -3.18
N GLU A 201 24.44 10.73 -3.05
CA GLU A 201 24.07 11.72 -4.05
C GLU A 201 23.82 13.09 -3.42
N LYS A 202 23.94 14.13 -4.25
CA LYS A 202 23.89 15.52 -3.80
C LYS A 202 22.55 16.14 -4.14
N VAL A 203 21.94 16.80 -3.16
CA VAL A 203 20.75 17.63 -3.35
C VAL A 203 21.09 18.83 -4.23
N ASN A 204 20.44 18.94 -5.39
CA ASN A 204 20.65 20.07 -6.30
C ASN A 204 19.70 21.23 -6.01
N GLN A 205 18.40 20.95 -5.80
CA GLN A 205 17.37 21.94 -5.52
C GLN A 205 16.34 21.35 -4.56
N ILE A 206 15.78 22.20 -3.70
CA ILE A 206 14.64 21.89 -2.83
C ILE A 206 13.47 22.73 -3.30
N ARG A 207 12.32 22.09 -3.58
CA ARG A 207 11.09 22.73 -4.07
C ARG A 207 9.94 22.50 -3.09
N ILE A 208 9.26 23.55 -2.70
CA ILE A 208 8.01 23.48 -1.94
C ILE A 208 6.87 23.78 -2.90
N TYR A 209 5.98 22.83 -3.09
CA TYR A 209 4.86 22.96 -4.02
C TYR A 209 3.62 23.58 -3.35
N SER A 210 2.92 24.41 -4.11
CA SER A 210 1.57 24.91 -3.80
C SER A 210 0.70 24.80 -5.06
N GLY A 211 -0.08 23.74 -5.16
CA GLY A 211 -0.72 23.33 -6.41
C GLY A 211 0.32 22.98 -7.48
N ALA A 212 0.14 23.48 -8.71
CA ALA A 212 1.06 23.27 -9.82
C ALA A 212 2.35 24.13 -9.75
N LYS A 213 2.41 25.13 -8.87
CA LYS A 213 3.56 26.04 -8.74
C LYS A 213 4.45 25.60 -7.58
N PHE A 214 5.75 25.85 -7.71
CA PHE A 214 6.69 25.62 -6.64
C PHE A 214 7.55 26.86 -6.34
N GLN A 215 8.03 26.93 -5.10
CA GLN A 215 9.04 27.85 -4.66
C GLN A 215 10.33 27.06 -4.38
N ALA A 216 11.44 27.46 -4.99
CA ALA A 216 12.75 26.94 -4.64
C ALA A 216 13.23 27.58 -3.33
N VAL A 217 13.76 26.74 -2.42
CA VAL A 217 14.28 27.16 -1.12
C VAL A 217 15.68 26.61 -0.90
N ASP A 218 16.49 27.29 -0.09
CA ASP A 218 17.85 26.85 0.23
C ASP A 218 17.89 25.77 1.31
N GLU A 219 16.86 25.74 2.17
CA GLU A 219 16.74 24.77 3.26
C GLU A 219 15.28 24.39 3.53
N ALA A 220 15.08 23.16 3.99
CA ALA A 220 13.78 22.63 4.46
C ALA A 220 13.92 22.16 5.90
N PHE A 221 12.98 22.61 6.74
CA PHE A 221 12.94 22.32 8.19
C PHE A 221 12.13 21.05 8.47
N PRO A 222 12.26 20.46 9.67
CA PRO A 222 11.43 19.34 10.09
C PRO A 222 9.93 19.66 9.97
N GLY A 223 9.16 18.68 9.52
CA GLY A 223 7.73 18.83 9.21
C GLY A 223 7.45 19.30 7.78
N THR A 224 8.44 19.82 7.06
CA THR A 224 8.25 20.26 5.68
C THR A 224 8.13 19.06 4.74
N VAL A 225 7.12 19.11 3.86
CA VAL A 225 6.99 18.26 2.69
C VAL A 225 7.58 19.00 1.49
N CYS A 226 8.58 18.41 0.85
CA CYS A 226 9.29 19.03 -0.27
C CYS A 226 9.61 18.02 -1.37
N ALA A 227 9.88 18.51 -2.57
CA ALA A 227 10.46 17.73 -3.66
C ALA A 227 11.94 18.13 -3.85
N VAL A 228 12.79 17.14 -4.04
CA VAL A 228 14.23 17.31 -4.15
C VAL A 228 14.69 16.82 -5.51
N THR A 229 15.58 17.58 -6.17
CA THR A 229 16.25 17.16 -7.41
C THR A 229 17.69 16.76 -7.15
N GLY A 230 18.27 15.93 -8.04
CA GLY A 230 19.64 15.44 -7.96
C GLY A 230 19.80 14.08 -7.30
N LEU A 231 18.70 13.44 -6.91
CA LEU A 231 18.68 12.08 -6.37
C LEU A 231 18.11 11.14 -7.44
N THR A 232 18.90 10.15 -7.87
CA THR A 232 18.52 9.19 -8.93
C THR A 232 18.25 7.79 -8.41
N GLN A 233 18.78 7.46 -7.22
CA GLN A 233 18.72 6.11 -6.63
C GLN A 233 17.62 5.94 -5.59
N THR A 234 16.94 7.03 -5.20
CA THR A 234 15.87 6.99 -4.21
C THR A 234 14.65 6.25 -4.72
N TYR A 235 13.90 5.59 -3.83
CA TYR A 235 12.65 4.91 -4.14
C TYR A 235 11.54 5.30 -3.16
N SER A 236 10.29 5.09 -3.58
CA SER A 236 9.13 5.35 -2.72
C SER A 236 9.11 4.41 -1.51
N GLY A 237 8.99 4.97 -0.31
CA GLY A 237 9.06 4.24 0.96
C GLY A 237 10.45 4.21 1.60
N GLU A 238 11.48 4.77 0.96
CA GLU A 238 12.84 4.83 1.53
C GLU A 238 12.90 5.80 2.71
N GLY A 239 13.55 5.35 3.79
CA GLY A 239 13.95 6.20 4.90
C GLY A 239 15.39 6.69 4.73
N ILE A 240 15.62 7.97 4.95
CA ILE A 240 16.96 8.59 4.83
C ILE A 240 17.42 9.11 6.20
N GLY A 241 18.70 8.97 6.51
CA GLY A 241 19.27 9.42 7.77
C GLY A 241 18.89 8.52 8.94
N CYS A 242 18.16 9.04 9.93
CA CYS A 242 17.72 8.26 11.09
C CYS A 242 16.40 7.51 10.86
N GLU A 243 15.69 7.78 9.75
CA GLU A 243 14.43 7.13 9.46
C GLU A 243 14.62 5.71 8.89
N PRO A 244 13.83 4.74 9.35
CA PRO A 244 13.78 3.42 8.73
C PRO A 244 12.93 3.47 7.46
N ASP A 245 13.15 2.48 6.57
CA ASP A 245 12.27 2.27 5.43
C ASP A 245 10.82 2.02 5.89
N SER A 246 9.88 2.47 5.09
CA SER A 246 8.44 2.23 5.30
C SER A 246 8.13 0.74 5.25
N LYS A 247 7.09 0.32 5.98
CA LYS A 247 6.56 -1.04 5.87
C LYS A 247 6.01 -1.25 4.45
N ASN A 248 5.99 -2.50 4.01
CA ASN A 248 5.37 -2.86 2.73
C ASN A 248 3.91 -2.40 2.69
N ALA A 249 3.50 -1.91 1.52
CA ALA A 249 2.10 -1.59 1.27
C ALA A 249 1.20 -2.82 1.50
N VAL A 250 -0.03 -2.59 1.90
CA VAL A 250 -1.06 -3.63 2.11
C VAL A 250 -1.83 -3.87 0.83
N LEU A 251 -2.10 -2.75 0.13
CA LEU A 251 -2.84 -2.79 -1.10
C LEU A 251 -1.89 -3.21 -2.23
N GLU A 252 -2.14 -4.38 -2.80
CA GLU A 252 -1.40 -4.89 -3.94
C GLU A 252 -2.34 -5.05 -5.13
N PRO A 253 -1.96 -4.63 -6.34
CA PRO A 253 -2.74 -4.86 -7.54
C PRO A 253 -2.72 -6.35 -7.89
N VAL A 254 -3.88 -6.89 -8.23
CA VAL A 254 -4.06 -8.32 -8.55
C VAL A 254 -4.54 -8.56 -9.98
N LEU A 255 -4.88 -7.51 -10.70
CA LEU A 255 -5.28 -7.60 -12.10
C LEU A 255 -4.05 -7.39 -12.97
N THR A 256 -3.78 -8.32 -13.87
CA THR A 256 -2.65 -8.27 -14.80
C THR A 256 -3.18 -8.11 -16.22
N TYR A 257 -2.76 -7.07 -16.91
CA TYR A 257 -3.12 -6.80 -18.30
C TYR A 257 -1.91 -6.91 -19.20
N ARG A 258 -2.09 -7.49 -20.40
CA ARG A 258 -1.09 -7.46 -21.44
C ARG A 258 -1.18 -6.12 -22.16
N MET A 259 -0.04 -5.48 -22.34
CA MET A 259 0.10 -4.25 -23.10
C MET A 259 0.43 -4.59 -24.55
N GLU A 260 -0.40 -4.12 -25.46
CA GLU A 260 -0.20 -4.27 -26.90
C GLU A 260 0.32 -2.94 -27.45
N LEU A 261 1.54 -2.99 -27.99
CA LEU A 261 2.13 -1.84 -28.66
C LEU A 261 1.58 -1.74 -30.10
N THR A 262 1.29 -0.53 -30.55
CA THR A 262 0.91 -0.30 -31.95
C THR A 262 2.10 -0.56 -32.88
N ASP A 263 1.81 -0.93 -34.12
CA ASP A 263 2.81 -1.31 -35.12
C ASP A 263 3.93 -0.27 -35.28
N GLY A 264 5.17 -0.75 -35.30
CA GLY A 264 6.37 0.04 -35.59
C GLY A 264 7.13 0.56 -34.35
N ILE A 265 6.67 0.26 -33.14
CA ILE A 265 7.37 0.64 -31.89
C ILE A 265 8.31 -0.50 -31.48
N ASP A 266 9.59 -0.16 -31.25
CA ASP A 266 10.55 -1.12 -30.68
C ASP A 266 10.21 -1.44 -29.23
N VAL A 267 9.99 -2.72 -28.94
CA VAL A 267 9.58 -3.23 -27.62
C VAL A 267 10.60 -2.89 -26.53
N HIS A 268 11.91 -2.93 -26.84
CA HIS A 268 12.93 -2.61 -25.85
C HIS A 268 12.97 -1.13 -25.49
N THR A 269 12.74 -0.27 -26.46
CA THR A 269 12.60 1.18 -26.23
C THR A 269 11.36 1.45 -25.38
N ALA A 270 10.21 0.88 -25.75
CA ALA A 270 8.98 0.99 -24.96
C ALA A 270 9.18 0.49 -23.51
N LEU A 271 9.82 -0.66 -23.32
CA LEU A 271 10.08 -1.22 -22.00
C LEU A 271 10.98 -0.30 -21.15
N THR A 272 11.95 0.37 -21.76
CA THR A 272 12.82 1.32 -21.05
C THR A 272 12.02 2.51 -20.53
N GLU A 273 11.15 3.10 -21.37
CA GLU A 273 10.28 4.20 -20.98
C GLU A 273 9.24 3.79 -19.94
N LEU A 274 8.67 2.60 -20.07
CA LEU A 274 7.71 2.06 -19.11
C LEU A 274 8.32 1.83 -17.72
N ARG A 275 9.60 1.47 -17.64
CA ARG A 275 10.30 1.32 -16.36
C ARG A 275 10.45 2.64 -15.61
N HIS A 276 10.48 3.79 -16.30
CA HIS A 276 10.42 5.08 -15.62
C HIS A 276 9.08 5.28 -14.89
N LEU A 277 7.97 4.75 -15.45
CA LEU A 277 6.68 4.77 -14.75
C LEU A 277 6.65 3.81 -13.55
N GLU A 278 7.35 2.68 -13.63
CA GLU A 278 7.50 1.75 -12.49
C GLU A 278 8.31 2.39 -11.35
N ASP A 279 9.30 3.24 -11.65
CA ASP A 279 10.01 4.02 -10.63
C ASP A 279 9.07 5.00 -9.90
N GLU A 280 8.10 5.59 -10.61
CA GLU A 280 7.08 6.48 -10.03
C GLU A 280 6.00 5.70 -9.27
N ASP A 281 5.54 4.58 -9.84
CA ASP A 281 4.57 3.66 -9.26
C ASP A 281 5.08 2.21 -9.28
N PRO A 282 5.83 1.79 -8.25
CA PRO A 282 6.41 0.45 -8.17
C PRO A 282 5.37 -0.69 -8.17
N GLN A 283 4.10 -0.37 -7.92
CA GLN A 283 3.03 -1.38 -7.90
C GLN A 283 2.50 -1.72 -9.30
N LEU A 284 2.88 -0.99 -10.34
CA LEU A 284 2.58 -1.35 -11.73
C LEU A 284 3.22 -2.68 -12.14
N HIS A 285 4.28 -3.13 -11.44
CA HIS A 285 4.96 -4.39 -11.71
C HIS A 285 5.06 -4.70 -13.21
N ILE A 286 5.84 -3.90 -13.93
CA ILE A 286 6.01 -4.06 -15.37
C ILE A 286 6.88 -5.28 -15.64
N ILE A 287 6.27 -6.34 -16.17
CA ILE A 287 6.89 -7.64 -16.39
C ILE A 287 7.09 -7.85 -17.89
N TRP A 288 8.34 -8.07 -18.29
CA TRP A 288 8.68 -8.51 -19.63
C TRP A 288 8.74 -10.04 -19.68
N ASN A 289 7.86 -10.66 -20.46
CA ASN A 289 7.89 -12.09 -20.72
C ASN A 289 8.69 -12.38 -21.98
N GLU A 290 9.94 -12.84 -21.81
CA GLU A 290 10.85 -13.13 -22.94
C GLU A 290 10.34 -14.26 -23.86
N GLN A 291 9.58 -15.24 -23.34
CA GLN A 291 9.10 -16.37 -24.12
C GLN A 291 7.94 -15.97 -25.02
N LEU A 292 7.06 -15.14 -24.52
CA LEU A 292 5.87 -14.66 -25.24
C LEU A 292 6.13 -13.33 -25.98
N GLN A 293 7.25 -12.65 -25.69
CA GLN A 293 7.56 -11.31 -26.20
C GLN A 293 6.45 -10.30 -25.86
N GLU A 294 5.94 -10.37 -24.62
CA GLU A 294 4.82 -9.58 -24.15
C GLU A 294 5.20 -8.74 -22.93
N ILE A 295 4.64 -7.53 -22.85
CA ILE A 295 4.72 -6.66 -21.67
C ILE A 295 3.42 -6.82 -20.88
N HIS A 296 3.54 -7.10 -19.59
CA HIS A 296 2.44 -7.19 -18.66
C HIS A 296 2.54 -6.10 -17.60
N VAL A 297 1.40 -5.56 -17.17
CA VAL A 297 1.29 -4.54 -16.12
C VAL A 297 0.23 -4.97 -15.10
N GLN A 298 0.50 -4.70 -13.82
CA GLN A 298 -0.47 -4.94 -12.74
C GLN A 298 -1.16 -3.64 -12.35
N VAL A 299 -2.47 -3.71 -12.13
CA VAL A 299 -3.32 -2.56 -11.77
C VAL A 299 -4.38 -2.95 -10.75
N MET A 300 -4.91 -1.95 -10.03
CA MET A 300 -6.03 -2.12 -9.10
C MET A 300 -7.38 -2.20 -9.81
N GLY A 301 -7.55 -1.51 -10.95
CA GLY A 301 -8.80 -1.45 -11.67
C GLY A 301 -8.68 -0.82 -13.07
N GLU A 302 -9.79 -0.79 -13.79
CA GLU A 302 -9.82 -0.38 -15.20
C GLU A 302 -9.58 1.12 -15.43
N VAL A 303 -9.99 1.98 -14.48
CA VAL A 303 -9.75 3.43 -14.59
C VAL A 303 -8.26 3.75 -14.58
N GLN A 304 -7.49 2.97 -13.80
CA GLN A 304 -6.02 3.11 -13.79
C GLN A 304 -5.41 2.81 -15.17
N LEU A 305 -5.97 1.85 -15.94
CA LEU A 305 -5.52 1.54 -17.31
C LEU A 305 -5.72 2.72 -18.27
N GLU A 306 -6.88 3.37 -18.20
CA GLU A 306 -7.18 4.52 -19.05
C GLU A 306 -6.23 5.70 -18.74
N VAL A 307 -5.96 5.93 -17.46
CA VAL A 307 -5.01 6.96 -17.04
C VAL A 307 -3.59 6.60 -17.49
N LEU A 308 -3.19 5.33 -17.33
CA LEU A 308 -1.86 4.85 -17.75
C LEU A 308 -1.68 4.98 -19.27
N LYS A 309 -2.69 4.59 -20.06
CA LYS A 309 -2.69 4.76 -21.53
C LYS A 309 -2.47 6.21 -21.93
N ARG A 310 -3.18 7.14 -21.26
CA ARG A 310 -3.03 8.57 -21.51
C ARG A 310 -1.64 9.08 -21.15
N ILE A 311 -1.11 8.71 -19.98
CA ILE A 311 0.23 9.13 -19.55
C ILE A 311 1.30 8.64 -20.52
N ILE A 312 1.24 7.38 -20.95
CA ILE A 312 2.20 6.80 -21.90
C ILE A 312 2.16 7.55 -23.23
N LYS A 313 0.95 7.87 -23.72
CA LYS A 313 0.81 8.63 -24.96
C LYS A 313 1.33 10.06 -24.84
N GLU A 314 0.99 10.76 -23.76
CA GLU A 314 1.39 12.17 -23.55
C GLU A 314 2.89 12.33 -23.31
N ARG A 315 3.51 11.43 -22.54
CA ARG A 315 4.94 11.54 -22.19
C ARG A 315 5.88 10.95 -23.23
N PHE A 316 5.54 9.78 -23.75
CA PHE A 316 6.45 9.01 -24.61
C PHE A 316 6.00 8.96 -26.07
N GLY A 317 4.80 9.46 -26.38
CA GLY A 317 4.25 9.42 -27.74
C GLY A 317 3.90 8.00 -28.22
N ILE A 318 3.81 7.05 -27.29
CA ILE A 318 3.53 5.64 -27.59
C ILE A 318 2.02 5.39 -27.48
N ASP A 319 1.41 4.91 -28.55
CA ASP A 319 0.04 4.42 -28.51
C ASP A 319 0.03 2.94 -28.10
N ILE A 320 -0.76 2.63 -27.08
CA ILE A 320 -0.91 1.27 -26.54
C ILE A 320 -2.38 0.89 -26.43
N GLU A 321 -2.64 -0.41 -26.45
CA GLU A 321 -3.92 -1.00 -26.06
C GLU A 321 -3.68 -2.05 -24.96
N PHE A 322 -4.70 -2.26 -24.12
CA PHE A 322 -4.66 -3.32 -23.13
C PHE A 322 -5.59 -4.45 -23.55
N SER A 323 -5.08 -5.66 -23.58
CA SER A 323 -5.90 -6.87 -23.73
C SER A 323 -6.56 -7.24 -22.41
N HIS A 324 -7.56 -8.13 -22.46
CA HIS A 324 -8.24 -8.62 -21.26
C HIS A 324 -7.25 -9.14 -20.23
N GLY A 325 -7.41 -8.66 -19.00
CA GLY A 325 -6.51 -8.96 -17.90
C GLY A 325 -6.61 -10.40 -17.41
N GLY A 326 -5.48 -10.94 -17.02
CA GLY A 326 -5.35 -12.16 -16.23
C GLY A 326 -5.42 -11.90 -14.73
N ILE A 327 -5.29 -12.97 -13.96
CA ILE A 327 -5.15 -12.92 -12.52
C ILE A 327 -3.68 -13.06 -12.16
N ALA A 328 -3.20 -12.26 -11.21
CA ALA A 328 -1.84 -12.35 -10.71
C ALA A 328 -1.73 -13.54 -9.73
N TYR A 329 -1.43 -14.72 -10.25
CA TYR A 329 -1.19 -15.90 -9.44
C TYR A 329 0.14 -15.83 -8.69
N ARG A 330 0.28 -16.65 -7.65
CA ARG A 330 1.54 -16.96 -6.98
C ARG A 330 1.76 -18.47 -6.92
N GLU A 331 2.97 -18.91 -6.63
CA GLU A 331 3.29 -20.33 -6.50
C GLU A 331 3.96 -20.60 -5.15
N THR A 332 3.71 -21.79 -4.58
CA THR A 332 4.39 -22.31 -3.40
C THR A 332 4.67 -23.81 -3.58
N ILE A 333 5.15 -24.48 -2.55
CA ILE A 333 5.39 -25.92 -2.54
C ILE A 333 4.59 -26.60 -1.44
N ALA A 334 4.15 -27.84 -1.70
CA ALA A 334 3.36 -28.60 -0.74
C ALA A 334 4.22 -29.28 0.35
N ALA A 335 5.48 -29.60 0.07
CA ALA A 335 6.36 -30.33 0.97
C ALA A 335 7.81 -29.83 0.88
N PRO A 336 8.63 -30.02 1.92
CA PRO A 336 10.04 -29.66 1.90
C PRO A 336 10.81 -30.35 0.78
N VAL A 337 11.72 -29.63 0.14
CA VAL A 337 12.57 -30.15 -0.92
C VAL A 337 13.97 -29.55 -0.83
N GLU A 338 14.99 -30.33 -1.17
CA GLU A 338 16.36 -29.85 -1.33
C GLU A 338 16.61 -29.48 -2.79
N GLY A 339 17.06 -28.24 -3.01
CA GLY A 339 17.50 -27.76 -4.30
C GLY A 339 19.02 -27.67 -4.35
N VAL A 340 19.62 -28.26 -5.38
CA VAL A 340 21.07 -28.25 -5.58
C VAL A 340 21.43 -27.48 -6.85
N GLY A 341 22.32 -26.52 -6.71
CA GLY A 341 22.85 -25.73 -7.81
C GLY A 341 24.36 -25.89 -7.95
N HIS A 342 24.77 -26.31 -9.11
CA HIS A 342 26.17 -26.48 -9.45
C HIS A 342 26.52 -25.60 -10.65
N TYR A 343 27.64 -24.87 -10.55
CA TYR A 343 28.14 -23.99 -11.60
C TYR A 343 29.65 -24.26 -11.79
N GLU A 344 30.00 -24.91 -12.90
CA GLU A 344 31.36 -25.33 -13.19
C GLU A 344 31.72 -25.15 -14.67
N PRO A 345 31.68 -23.94 -15.25
CA PRO A 345 32.31 -23.67 -16.53
C PRO A 345 33.84 -23.58 -16.36
N LEU A 346 34.59 -23.60 -17.46
CA LEU A 346 36.07 -23.54 -17.46
C LEU A 346 36.61 -22.50 -16.44
N ARG A 347 37.38 -22.97 -15.43
CA ARG A 347 38.00 -22.17 -14.35
C ARG A 347 37.04 -21.51 -13.38
N HIS A 348 35.81 -21.99 -13.27
CA HIS A 348 34.83 -21.53 -12.28
C HIS A 348 34.27 -22.73 -11.53
N TYR A 349 33.94 -22.55 -10.25
CA TYR A 349 33.30 -23.58 -9.45
C TYR A 349 32.49 -22.98 -8.31
N ALA A 350 31.21 -23.30 -8.23
CA ALA A 350 30.39 -23.05 -7.07
C ALA A 350 29.30 -24.12 -6.93
N GLU A 351 29.04 -24.54 -5.69
CA GLU A 351 27.97 -25.46 -5.34
C GLU A 351 27.15 -24.91 -4.19
N VAL A 352 25.82 -24.98 -4.28
CA VAL A 352 24.87 -24.44 -3.32
C VAL A 352 23.77 -25.47 -3.09
N HIS A 353 23.50 -25.78 -1.82
CA HIS A 353 22.40 -26.63 -1.38
C HIS A 353 21.42 -25.80 -0.57
N LEU A 354 20.18 -25.80 -0.98
CA LEU A 354 19.08 -25.03 -0.39
C LEU A 354 17.97 -25.98 0.06
N LEU A 355 17.63 -25.95 1.33
CA LEU A 355 16.39 -26.55 1.82
C LEU A 355 15.27 -25.55 1.66
N MET A 356 14.26 -25.89 0.89
CA MET A 356 13.06 -25.11 0.67
C MET A 356 11.89 -25.76 1.40
N GLU A 357 11.22 -25.02 2.26
CA GLU A 357 10.16 -25.50 3.14
C GLU A 357 8.94 -24.61 2.96
N PRO A 358 7.71 -25.16 2.85
CA PRO A 358 6.50 -24.36 2.88
C PRO A 358 6.36 -23.69 4.25
N THR A 359 5.76 -22.50 4.28
CA THR A 359 5.47 -21.75 5.51
C THR A 359 3.98 -21.43 5.58
N GLU A 360 3.55 -20.77 6.64
CA GLU A 360 2.15 -20.35 6.82
C GLU A 360 1.74 -19.39 5.70
N LYS A 361 0.46 -19.48 5.30
CA LYS A 361 -0.12 -18.60 4.28
C LYS A 361 0.06 -17.13 4.66
N GLY A 362 0.46 -16.31 3.70
CA GLY A 362 0.71 -14.88 3.90
C GLY A 362 2.01 -14.53 4.65
N SER A 363 2.85 -15.52 4.96
CA SER A 363 4.15 -15.26 5.62
C SER A 363 5.24 -14.76 4.65
N GLY A 364 5.00 -14.85 3.35
CA GLY A 364 5.91 -14.42 2.30
C GLY A 364 7.19 -15.24 2.25
N MET A 365 8.24 -14.66 1.65
CA MET A 365 9.53 -15.32 1.49
C MET A 365 10.42 -15.13 2.71
N GLN A 366 10.95 -16.21 3.26
CA GLN A 366 11.88 -16.23 4.38
C GLN A 366 13.23 -16.84 3.97
N PHE A 367 14.33 -16.28 4.46
CA PHE A 367 15.67 -16.74 4.13
C PHE A 367 16.49 -16.97 5.39
N ALA A 368 17.15 -18.12 5.46
CA ALA A 368 17.95 -18.52 6.60
C ALA A 368 19.27 -19.20 6.19
N VAL A 369 20.17 -19.34 7.14
CA VAL A 369 21.43 -20.09 7.00
C VAL A 369 21.53 -21.13 8.10
N ASN A 370 21.80 -22.36 7.72
CA ASN A 370 22.14 -23.49 8.58
C ASN A 370 23.32 -24.26 7.98
N CYS A 371 24.36 -23.54 7.58
CA CYS A 371 25.56 -24.07 6.96
C CYS A 371 26.77 -23.84 7.86
N SER A 372 27.60 -24.89 8.07
CA SER A 372 28.84 -24.77 8.84
C SER A 372 29.86 -23.87 8.13
N GLU A 373 30.57 -23.03 8.91
CA GLU A 373 31.66 -22.20 8.39
C GLU A 373 32.85 -23.07 7.91
N ASP A 374 32.99 -24.29 8.41
CA ASP A 374 33.99 -25.25 7.93
C ASP A 374 33.67 -25.77 6.51
N SER A 375 32.39 -25.82 6.16
CA SER A 375 31.92 -26.24 4.83
C SER A 375 31.98 -25.10 3.82
N LEU A 376 31.58 -23.92 4.22
CA LEU A 376 31.52 -22.71 3.37
C LEU A 376 31.81 -21.48 4.20
N ASP A 377 32.80 -20.67 3.80
CA ASP A 377 33.16 -19.43 4.46
C ASP A 377 31.94 -18.48 4.61
N ARG A 378 31.89 -17.76 5.74
CA ARG A 378 30.79 -16.88 6.12
C ARG A 378 30.51 -15.76 5.08
N ASN A 379 31.53 -15.29 4.36
CA ASN A 379 31.35 -14.26 3.35
C ASN A 379 30.57 -14.81 2.16
N TRP A 380 30.85 -16.05 1.76
CA TRP A 380 30.10 -16.74 0.71
C TRP A 380 28.66 -17.03 1.14
N GLN A 381 28.45 -17.42 2.38
CA GLN A 381 27.11 -17.63 2.92
C GLN A 381 26.28 -16.32 2.86
N ARG A 382 26.86 -15.18 3.24
CA ARG A 382 26.21 -13.87 3.14
C ARG A 382 25.91 -13.49 1.69
N LEU A 383 26.82 -13.75 0.79
CA LEU A 383 26.66 -13.48 -0.64
C LEU A 383 25.51 -14.29 -1.24
N ILE A 384 25.41 -15.58 -0.90
CA ILE A 384 24.28 -16.43 -1.33
C ILE A 384 22.95 -15.88 -0.81
N LEU A 385 22.88 -15.45 0.45
CA LEU A 385 21.68 -14.80 0.98
C LEU A 385 21.33 -13.49 0.25
N THR A 386 22.34 -12.74 -0.15
CA THR A 386 22.13 -11.53 -0.97
C THR A 386 21.51 -11.92 -2.31
N HIS A 387 22.05 -12.95 -2.99
CA HIS A 387 21.51 -13.42 -4.26
C HIS A 387 20.09 -14.01 -4.16
N LEU A 388 19.74 -14.61 -3.03
CA LEU A 388 18.37 -15.06 -2.78
C LEU A 388 17.38 -13.89 -2.62
N LYS A 389 17.83 -12.74 -2.10
CA LYS A 389 16.99 -11.57 -1.82
C LYS A 389 16.96 -10.54 -2.95
N GLU A 390 17.92 -10.56 -3.88
CA GLU A 390 18.10 -9.51 -4.89
C GLU A 390 17.03 -9.51 -5.98
N LYS A 391 16.26 -10.61 -6.12
CA LYS A 391 15.16 -10.69 -7.10
C LYS A 391 14.00 -11.55 -6.60
N ALA A 392 12.82 -11.35 -7.17
CA ALA A 392 11.72 -12.28 -7.05
C ALA A 392 12.02 -13.57 -7.81
N HIS A 393 11.94 -14.72 -7.13
CA HIS A 393 12.06 -16.02 -7.76
C HIS A 393 10.71 -16.45 -8.35
N ILE A 394 10.74 -17.01 -9.53
CA ILE A 394 9.54 -17.48 -10.25
C ILE A 394 9.35 -18.98 -10.11
N GLY A 395 8.11 -19.40 -9.99
CA GLY A 395 7.71 -20.79 -9.93
C GLY A 395 7.87 -21.54 -11.26
N VAL A 396 7.42 -22.76 -11.31
CA VAL A 396 7.60 -23.68 -12.45
C VAL A 396 6.30 -24.08 -13.14
N LEU A 397 5.15 -23.74 -12.54
CA LEU A 397 3.82 -24.04 -13.12
C LEU A 397 3.43 -23.00 -14.16
N THR A 398 3.35 -21.74 -13.74
CA THR A 398 2.91 -20.62 -14.57
C THR A 398 3.98 -19.56 -14.77
N GLY A 399 5.09 -19.66 -14.03
CA GLY A 399 6.12 -18.62 -13.96
C GLY A 399 5.74 -17.47 -13.04
N SER A 400 4.70 -17.63 -12.22
CA SER A 400 4.32 -16.65 -11.23
C SER A 400 5.34 -16.56 -10.08
N PRO A 401 5.46 -15.43 -9.37
CA PRO A 401 6.35 -15.30 -8.23
C PRO A 401 6.04 -16.32 -7.15
N ILE A 402 7.09 -16.91 -6.52
CA ILE A 402 6.92 -17.79 -5.37
C ILE A 402 6.67 -17.01 -4.10
N THR A 403 5.89 -17.59 -3.17
CA THR A 403 5.56 -17.03 -1.86
C THR A 403 5.40 -18.12 -0.81
N ASP A 404 5.28 -17.72 0.46
CA ASP A 404 4.99 -18.58 1.61
C ASP A 404 5.96 -19.77 1.71
N MET A 405 7.24 -19.43 1.62
CA MET A 405 8.32 -20.40 1.57
C MET A 405 9.55 -19.89 2.34
N LYS A 406 10.18 -20.78 3.07
CA LYS A 406 11.48 -20.56 3.69
C LYS A 406 12.57 -21.27 2.91
N ILE A 407 13.58 -20.51 2.49
CA ILE A 407 14.76 -21.05 1.82
C ILE A 407 15.94 -20.96 2.79
N THR A 408 16.48 -22.10 3.17
CA THR A 408 17.61 -22.23 4.11
C THR A 408 18.84 -22.74 3.36
N LEU A 409 19.95 -22.00 3.40
CA LEU A 409 21.24 -22.50 2.94
C LEU A 409 21.73 -23.57 3.92
N ILE A 410 21.86 -24.82 3.46
CA ILE A 410 22.26 -25.95 4.29
C ILE A 410 23.69 -26.42 4.04
N ALA A 411 24.18 -26.28 2.80
CA ALA A 411 25.54 -26.59 2.44
C ALA A 411 25.98 -25.79 1.20
N GLY A 412 27.29 -25.73 0.98
CA GLY A 412 27.87 -25.14 -0.21
C GLY A 412 29.36 -25.48 -0.31
N ARG A 413 29.92 -25.33 -1.50
CA ARG A 413 31.34 -25.57 -1.74
C ARG A 413 31.91 -24.51 -2.66
N ALA A 414 33.07 -23.99 -2.29
CA ALA A 414 33.92 -23.10 -3.08
C ALA A 414 35.26 -23.74 -3.41
N HIS A 415 35.87 -23.35 -4.52
CA HIS A 415 37.25 -23.73 -4.84
C HIS A 415 38.16 -22.53 -4.66
N GLN A 416 39.24 -22.67 -3.89
CA GLN A 416 40.13 -21.57 -3.48
C GLN A 416 40.68 -20.70 -4.64
N LYS A 417 40.84 -21.25 -5.84
CA LYS A 417 41.42 -20.58 -7.02
C LYS A 417 40.41 -20.30 -8.14
N HIS A 418 39.19 -20.87 -8.04
CA HIS A 418 38.25 -20.93 -9.16
C HIS A 418 36.84 -20.50 -8.78
N THR A 419 36.65 -19.87 -7.63
CA THR A 419 35.34 -19.36 -7.22
C THR A 419 35.37 -17.85 -7.19
N GLU A 420 34.46 -17.24 -7.93
CA GLU A 420 34.20 -15.82 -7.93
C GLU A 420 32.75 -15.54 -7.44
N GLY A 421 32.45 -14.30 -7.04
CA GLY A 421 31.13 -13.94 -6.51
C GLY A 421 30.00 -14.23 -7.48
N GLY A 422 30.20 -14.02 -8.78
CA GLY A 422 29.23 -14.30 -9.83
C GLY A 422 28.88 -15.79 -9.98
N ASP A 423 29.79 -16.70 -9.59
CA ASP A 423 29.57 -18.14 -9.67
C ASP A 423 28.50 -18.57 -8.68
N PHE A 424 28.55 -18.03 -7.47
CA PHE A 424 27.52 -18.26 -6.46
C PHE A 424 26.15 -17.71 -6.84
N ARG A 425 26.10 -16.60 -7.59
CA ARG A 425 24.84 -16.11 -8.15
C ARG A 425 24.21 -17.16 -9.05
N GLN A 426 24.99 -17.71 -9.99
CA GLN A 426 24.51 -18.73 -10.92
C GLN A 426 24.14 -20.03 -10.21
N ALA A 427 24.97 -20.49 -9.28
CA ALA A 427 24.70 -21.70 -8.50
C ALA A 427 23.42 -21.54 -7.64
N THR A 428 23.24 -20.39 -6.99
CA THR A 428 22.04 -20.10 -6.17
C THR A 428 20.77 -20.16 -7.01
N TYR A 429 20.76 -19.49 -8.17
CA TYR A 429 19.56 -19.49 -9.03
C TYR A 429 19.27 -20.89 -9.61
N ARG A 430 20.30 -21.67 -9.91
CA ARG A 430 20.14 -23.07 -10.33
C ARG A 430 19.60 -23.94 -9.21
N ALA A 431 20.05 -23.74 -7.96
CA ALA A 431 19.56 -24.46 -6.79
C ALA A 431 18.05 -24.21 -6.57
N VAL A 432 17.63 -22.95 -6.58
CA VAL A 432 16.21 -22.60 -6.48
C VAL A 432 15.41 -23.25 -7.62
N ARG A 433 15.84 -23.07 -8.86
CA ARG A 433 15.13 -23.62 -10.03
C ARG A 433 15.05 -25.14 -10.03
N GLN A 434 16.12 -25.81 -9.65
CA GLN A 434 16.17 -27.26 -9.58
C GLN A 434 15.26 -27.80 -8.48
N GLY A 435 15.29 -27.19 -7.29
CA GLY A 435 14.42 -27.59 -6.19
C GLY A 435 12.93 -27.38 -6.52
N LEU A 436 12.55 -26.24 -7.11
CA LEU A 436 11.17 -26.00 -7.55
C LEU A 436 10.70 -27.01 -8.61
N LYS A 437 11.60 -27.48 -9.50
CA LYS A 437 11.27 -28.53 -10.48
C LYS A 437 11.06 -29.91 -9.86
N MET A 438 11.65 -30.16 -8.70
CA MET A 438 11.51 -31.43 -7.97
C MET A 438 10.35 -31.39 -6.97
N ALA A 439 9.96 -30.20 -6.53
CA ALA A 439 8.88 -30.00 -5.58
C ALA A 439 7.50 -30.28 -6.21
N GLU A 440 6.57 -30.67 -5.37
CA GLU A 440 5.14 -30.58 -5.66
C GLU A 440 4.72 -29.11 -5.53
N SER A 441 4.68 -28.43 -6.67
CA SER A 441 4.32 -26.99 -6.70
C SER A 441 2.80 -26.80 -6.64
N VAL A 442 2.37 -25.77 -5.90
CA VAL A 442 0.96 -25.38 -5.72
C VAL A 442 0.78 -23.99 -6.31
N LEU A 443 -0.26 -23.84 -7.13
CA LEU A 443 -0.68 -22.54 -7.65
C LEU A 443 -1.64 -21.89 -6.64
N LEU A 444 -1.36 -20.65 -6.28
CA LEU A 444 -2.16 -19.85 -5.37
C LEU A 444 -2.86 -18.73 -6.16
N GLU A 445 -4.17 -18.60 -5.97
CA GLU A 445 -4.95 -17.49 -6.51
C GLU A 445 -5.23 -16.40 -5.45
N PRO A 446 -5.34 -15.12 -5.84
CA PRO A 446 -5.69 -14.06 -4.90
C PRO A 446 -7.17 -14.15 -4.52
N TRP A 447 -7.47 -13.85 -3.24
CA TRP A 447 -8.81 -13.85 -2.67
C TRP A 447 -9.17 -12.47 -2.14
N TYR A 448 -10.42 -12.06 -2.35
CA TYR A 448 -11.01 -10.89 -1.74
C TYR A 448 -11.70 -11.24 -0.41
N GLU A 449 -11.49 -10.42 0.60
CA GLU A 449 -12.49 -10.20 1.64
C GLU A 449 -13.49 -9.18 1.10
N PHE A 450 -14.79 -9.51 1.13
CA PHE A 450 -15.81 -8.64 0.58
C PHE A 450 -16.87 -8.27 1.61
N HIS A 451 -17.45 -7.08 1.44
CA HIS A 451 -18.64 -6.61 2.12
C HIS A 451 -19.65 -6.16 1.06
N LEU A 452 -20.77 -6.87 1.01
CA LEU A 452 -21.85 -6.64 0.06
C LEU A 452 -23.07 -6.08 0.81
N GLU A 453 -23.53 -4.89 0.45
CA GLU A 453 -24.77 -4.28 0.97
C GLU A 453 -25.81 -4.24 -0.15
N ILE A 454 -26.94 -4.87 0.06
CA ILE A 454 -28.01 -5.01 -0.93
C ILE A 454 -29.40 -4.92 -0.28
N PRO A 455 -30.44 -4.54 -1.04
CA PRO A 455 -31.82 -4.64 -0.57
C PRO A 455 -32.14 -6.07 -0.13
N THR A 456 -32.86 -6.21 0.99
CA THR A 456 -33.15 -7.50 1.61
C THR A 456 -33.83 -8.51 0.66
N GLU A 457 -34.62 -8.00 -0.31
CA GLU A 457 -35.24 -8.85 -1.35
C GLU A 457 -34.24 -9.54 -2.28
N ASN A 458 -33.01 -9.03 -2.40
CA ASN A 458 -31.96 -9.55 -3.29
C ASN A 458 -30.99 -10.53 -2.61
N VAL A 459 -31.11 -10.74 -1.29
CA VAL A 459 -30.18 -11.57 -0.49
C VAL A 459 -30.05 -12.99 -1.01
N GLY A 460 -31.17 -13.64 -1.36
CA GLY A 460 -31.16 -15.01 -1.85
C GLY A 460 -30.37 -15.16 -3.16
N ARG A 461 -30.48 -14.18 -4.07
CA ARG A 461 -29.71 -14.16 -5.31
C ARG A 461 -28.22 -14.00 -5.00
N ALA A 462 -27.86 -12.99 -4.21
CA ALA A 462 -26.48 -12.71 -3.87
C ALA A 462 -25.77 -13.89 -3.20
N MET A 463 -26.44 -14.56 -2.26
CA MET A 463 -25.90 -15.78 -1.63
C MET A 463 -25.63 -16.90 -2.64
N THR A 464 -26.55 -17.08 -3.61
CA THR A 464 -26.38 -18.07 -4.67
C THR A 464 -25.22 -17.71 -5.59
N ASP A 465 -25.13 -16.45 -6.00
CA ASP A 465 -24.06 -15.95 -6.87
C ASP A 465 -22.69 -16.14 -6.19
N ILE A 466 -22.55 -15.76 -4.91
CA ILE A 466 -21.30 -15.92 -4.14
C ILE A 466 -20.90 -17.40 -4.04
N GLN A 467 -21.86 -18.32 -3.79
CA GLN A 467 -21.57 -19.74 -3.76
C GLN A 467 -21.13 -20.28 -5.13
N GLN A 468 -21.75 -19.84 -6.22
CA GLN A 468 -21.34 -20.21 -7.58
C GLN A 468 -19.94 -19.70 -7.94
N MET A 469 -19.53 -18.56 -7.40
CA MET A 469 -18.18 -18.01 -7.53
C MET A 469 -17.14 -18.78 -6.70
N GLY A 470 -17.54 -19.76 -5.90
CA GLY A 470 -16.64 -20.47 -4.97
C GLY A 470 -16.35 -19.70 -3.68
N GLY A 471 -17.07 -18.61 -3.43
CA GLY A 471 -16.91 -17.80 -2.22
C GLY A 471 -17.61 -18.40 -0.99
N THR A 472 -17.20 -17.88 0.16
CA THR A 472 -17.80 -18.16 1.47
C THR A 472 -18.35 -16.87 2.07
N PHE A 473 -19.38 -16.96 2.91
CA PHE A 473 -19.94 -15.80 3.57
C PHE A 473 -20.42 -16.12 4.99
N SER A 474 -20.42 -15.11 5.85
CA SER A 474 -20.98 -15.14 7.19
C SER A 474 -22.51 -14.99 7.14
N GLN A 475 -23.16 -15.17 8.30
CA GLN A 475 -24.62 -14.95 8.40
C GLN A 475 -24.97 -13.51 7.98
N PRO A 476 -25.93 -13.33 7.05
CA PRO A 476 -26.36 -12.00 6.63
C PRO A 476 -26.96 -11.19 7.79
N GLU A 477 -26.60 -9.91 7.87
CA GLU A 477 -27.10 -8.97 8.88
C GLU A 477 -28.03 -7.99 8.22
N THR A 478 -29.30 -7.94 8.67
CA THR A 478 -30.30 -7.04 8.11
C THR A 478 -30.43 -5.79 8.97
N ILE A 479 -30.28 -4.61 8.34
CA ILE A 479 -30.41 -3.29 8.94
C ILE A 479 -31.51 -2.56 8.15
N VAL A 480 -32.70 -2.48 8.71
CA VAL A 480 -33.92 -1.91 8.08
C VAL A 480 -34.23 -2.65 6.77
N ASP A 481 -34.13 -2.00 5.61
CA ASP A 481 -34.43 -2.56 4.28
C ASP A 481 -33.19 -3.07 3.52
N MET A 482 -32.01 -2.94 4.11
CA MET A 482 -30.74 -3.38 3.52
C MET A 482 -30.17 -4.56 4.31
N THR A 483 -29.47 -5.44 3.61
CA THR A 483 -28.78 -6.57 4.23
C THR A 483 -27.30 -6.52 3.84
N ARG A 484 -26.45 -6.68 4.84
CA ARG A 484 -25.00 -6.81 4.69
C ARG A 484 -24.63 -8.29 4.69
N ILE A 485 -23.82 -8.69 3.69
CA ILE A 485 -23.21 -10.01 3.57
C ILE A 485 -21.70 -9.81 3.52
N SER A 486 -20.98 -10.41 4.46
CA SER A 486 -19.51 -10.36 4.49
C SER A 486 -18.94 -11.74 4.26
N GLY A 487 -17.78 -11.84 3.60
CA GLY A 487 -17.19 -13.13 3.30
C GLY A 487 -15.88 -13.01 2.51
N SER A 488 -15.49 -14.13 1.90
CA SER A 488 -14.32 -14.19 1.02
C SER A 488 -14.66 -14.91 -0.28
N ALA A 489 -14.01 -14.50 -1.37
CA ALA A 489 -14.19 -15.12 -2.69
C ALA A 489 -12.95 -14.91 -3.57
N PRO A 490 -12.72 -15.83 -4.56
CA PRO A 490 -11.64 -15.68 -5.52
C PRO A 490 -11.76 -14.40 -6.33
N VAL A 491 -10.64 -13.69 -6.54
CA VAL A 491 -10.60 -12.49 -7.38
C VAL A 491 -11.06 -12.80 -8.80
N ALA A 492 -10.69 -13.95 -9.32
CA ALA A 492 -11.03 -14.39 -10.69
C ALA A 492 -12.53 -14.33 -11.00
N THR A 493 -13.37 -14.67 -10.03
CA THR A 493 -14.83 -14.74 -10.21
C THR A 493 -15.57 -13.52 -9.69
N MET A 494 -15.00 -12.80 -8.74
CA MET A 494 -15.67 -11.68 -8.06
C MET A 494 -15.34 -10.29 -8.64
N ARG A 495 -14.26 -10.14 -9.41
CA ARG A 495 -13.76 -8.82 -9.87
C ARG A 495 -14.81 -7.98 -10.59
N ASP A 496 -15.69 -8.61 -11.38
CA ASP A 496 -16.70 -7.93 -12.20
C ASP A 496 -18.10 -7.94 -11.55
N TYR A 497 -18.24 -8.57 -10.37
CA TYR A 497 -19.54 -8.79 -9.72
C TYR A 497 -20.25 -7.50 -9.29
N GLN A 498 -19.52 -6.38 -9.09
CA GLN A 498 -20.14 -5.07 -8.81
C GLN A 498 -21.10 -4.64 -9.93
N MET A 499 -20.80 -4.95 -11.19
CA MET A 499 -21.69 -4.64 -12.33
C MET A 499 -22.99 -5.43 -12.23
N ASP A 500 -22.92 -6.72 -11.89
CA ASP A 500 -24.10 -7.57 -11.70
C ASP A 500 -24.92 -7.08 -10.51
N VAL A 501 -24.27 -6.76 -9.38
CA VAL A 501 -24.92 -6.19 -8.19
C VAL A 501 -25.66 -4.89 -8.54
N THR A 502 -25.01 -3.99 -9.26
CA THR A 502 -25.63 -2.74 -9.70
C THR A 502 -26.83 -3.00 -10.61
N GLY A 503 -26.74 -3.98 -11.50
CA GLY A 503 -27.81 -4.36 -12.43
C GLY A 503 -29.06 -4.87 -11.70
N TYR A 504 -28.95 -5.89 -10.84
CA TYR A 504 -30.11 -6.50 -10.21
C TYR A 504 -30.66 -5.72 -9.01
N THR A 505 -29.86 -4.83 -8.41
CA THR A 505 -30.32 -3.95 -7.31
C THR A 505 -30.77 -2.59 -7.79
N HIS A 506 -30.78 -2.33 -9.12
CA HIS A 506 -31.09 -1.03 -9.71
C HIS A 506 -30.23 0.12 -9.15
N GLY A 507 -28.93 -0.16 -8.94
CA GLY A 507 -27.96 0.81 -8.42
C GLY A 507 -27.97 1.00 -6.90
N LYS A 508 -28.79 0.26 -6.14
CA LYS A 508 -28.83 0.37 -4.68
C LYS A 508 -27.80 -0.52 -3.97
N GLY A 509 -27.30 -1.56 -4.66
CA GLY A 509 -26.32 -2.47 -4.11
C GLY A 509 -24.90 -1.91 -4.14
N ARG A 510 -24.12 -2.22 -3.11
CA ARG A 510 -22.72 -1.80 -2.96
C ARG A 510 -21.87 -3.01 -2.63
N LEU A 511 -20.78 -3.21 -3.35
CA LEU A 511 -19.79 -4.25 -3.11
C LEU A 511 -18.45 -3.59 -2.79
N ASN A 512 -17.84 -3.96 -1.68
CA ASN A 512 -16.49 -3.57 -1.32
C ASN A 512 -15.62 -4.83 -1.25
N CYS A 513 -14.49 -4.83 -1.98
CA CYS A 513 -13.55 -5.94 -2.01
C CYS A 513 -12.16 -5.43 -1.60
N ILE A 514 -11.51 -6.17 -0.71
CA ILE A 514 -10.14 -5.91 -0.27
C ILE A 514 -9.38 -7.22 -0.42
N LEU A 515 -8.17 -7.17 -0.99
CA LEU A 515 -7.33 -8.36 -1.08
C LEU A 515 -7.03 -8.90 0.32
N SER A 516 -7.44 -10.15 0.59
CA SER A 516 -7.19 -10.81 1.86
C SER A 516 -5.89 -11.63 1.86
N GLY A 517 -5.45 -12.06 0.68
CA GLY A 517 -4.26 -12.88 0.50
C GLY A 517 -4.37 -13.83 -0.68
N TYR A 518 -3.60 -14.89 -0.63
CA TYR A 518 -3.54 -15.93 -1.66
C TYR A 518 -3.90 -17.29 -1.06
N GLU A 519 -4.74 -18.04 -1.78
CA GLU A 519 -5.19 -19.37 -1.37
C GLU A 519 -4.94 -20.44 -2.44
#